data_bfbdbee51e94ffe2ab40982d8bae2bb9
#
_entry.id   bfbdbee51e94ffe2ab40982d8bae2bb9
#
_cell.length_a   1.000
_cell.length_b   1.000
_cell.length_c   1.000
_cell.angle_alpha   90.00
_cell.angle_beta   90.00
_cell.angle_gamma   90.00
#
_symmetry.space_group_name_H-M   'P 1'
#
loop_
_entity.id
_entity.type
_entity.pdbx_description
1 polymer ?
#
loop_
_entity_poly.entity_id
_entity_poly.type
_entity_poly.pdbx_seq_one_letter_code
_entity_poly.pdbx_strand_id
1 'polypeptide(L)'
;MDWRAELTKICLDRKSGAAVLSRRSAKLLAKMVRQGVKPAKLVEAAQKISGAHPAMAPLWHLSQLTREFAQQPSKLLTSLRQFLADLETHTEAAVSHAAEWLPEGRILTHSFSSLLFRAFVQANQKGKRLEIVCTVSLPGGEGIALAKSLAKSKVPVMLVADLQ
;
A
#
# COMPACT_ATOMS: atom_id res chain seq x y z
N MET A 1 -3.93 -19.31 -14.57
CA MET A 1 -3.13 -18.06 -14.67
C MET A 1 -1.76 -18.34 -14.07
N ASP A 2 -0.69 -18.12 -14.83
CA ASP A 2 0.68 -18.42 -14.40
C ASP A 2 1.12 -17.45 -13.30
N TRP A 3 1.59 -17.98 -12.18
CA TRP A 3 2.11 -17.19 -11.07
C TRP A 3 3.34 -16.35 -11.46
N ARG A 4 4.11 -16.79 -12.46
CA ARG A 4 5.30 -16.06 -12.96
C ARG A 4 4.93 -14.74 -13.61
N ALA A 5 3.87 -14.72 -14.41
CA ALA A 5 3.37 -13.50 -15.03
C ALA A 5 2.89 -12.48 -13.97
N GLU A 6 2.22 -12.95 -12.92
CA GLU A 6 1.78 -12.07 -11.83
C GLU A 6 2.97 -11.56 -10.99
N LEU A 7 3.97 -12.40 -10.73
CA LEU A 7 5.21 -12.00 -10.07
C LEU A 7 5.89 -10.84 -10.84
N THR A 8 6.04 -11.00 -12.16
CA THR A 8 6.62 -9.96 -13.02
C THR A 8 5.83 -8.65 -12.94
N LYS A 9 4.49 -8.73 -13.02
CA LYS A 9 3.63 -7.55 -12.89
C LYS A 9 3.80 -6.83 -11.54
N ILE A 10 3.91 -7.57 -10.45
CA ILE A 10 4.14 -6.99 -9.11
C ILE A 10 5.51 -6.31 -9.05
N CYS A 11 6.57 -6.98 -9.53
CA CYS A 11 7.92 -6.43 -9.49
C CYS A 11 8.09 -5.15 -10.35
N LEU A 12 7.35 -5.04 -11.46
CA LEU A 12 7.40 -3.89 -12.36
C LEU A 12 6.42 -2.76 -12.01
N ASP A 13 5.50 -2.98 -11.09
CA ASP A 13 4.49 -2.00 -10.72
C ASP A 13 5.14 -0.83 -9.93
N ARG A 14 5.17 0.36 -10.52
CA ARG A 14 5.68 1.60 -9.90
C ARG A 14 4.57 2.57 -9.51
N LYS A 15 3.30 2.18 -9.69
CA LYS A 15 2.15 3.05 -9.45
C LYS A 15 1.37 2.69 -8.19
N SER A 16 1.36 1.41 -7.82
CA SER A 16 0.61 0.94 -6.66
C SER A 16 1.34 1.21 -5.35
N GLY A 17 0.60 1.66 -4.34
CA GLY A 17 1.15 1.84 -2.99
C GLY A 17 1.38 0.52 -2.25
N ALA A 18 2.12 0.61 -1.13
CA ALA A 18 2.56 -0.54 -0.34
C ALA A 18 1.43 -1.51 0.07
N ALA A 19 0.28 -1.00 0.50
CA ALA A 19 -0.86 -1.83 0.91
C ALA A 19 -1.41 -2.68 -0.26
N VAL A 20 -1.51 -2.10 -1.46
CA VAL A 20 -2.00 -2.81 -2.66
C VAL A 20 -1.00 -3.89 -3.08
N LEU A 21 0.28 -3.54 -3.15
CA LEU A 21 1.34 -4.49 -3.52
C LEU A 21 1.47 -5.61 -2.50
N SER A 22 1.38 -5.31 -1.20
CA SER A 22 1.42 -6.33 -0.15
C SER A 22 0.27 -7.32 -0.24
N ARG A 23 -0.96 -6.84 -0.48
CA ARG A 23 -2.11 -7.73 -0.70
C ARG A 23 -1.93 -8.62 -1.93
N ARG A 24 -1.48 -8.07 -3.06
CA ARG A 24 -1.22 -8.84 -4.28
C ARG A 24 -0.13 -9.88 -4.06
N SER A 25 0.96 -9.51 -3.40
CA SER A 25 2.09 -10.39 -3.10
C SER A 25 1.70 -11.54 -2.18
N ALA A 26 0.99 -11.27 -1.09
CA ALA A 26 0.52 -12.32 -0.17
C ALA A 26 -0.45 -13.30 -0.87
N LYS A 27 -1.37 -12.79 -1.69
CA LYS A 27 -2.27 -13.63 -2.50
C LYS A 27 -1.51 -14.49 -3.52
N LEU A 28 -0.49 -13.92 -4.17
CA LEU A 28 0.37 -14.65 -5.09
C LEU A 28 1.11 -15.78 -4.39
N LEU A 29 1.78 -15.50 -3.26
CA LEU A 29 2.50 -16.50 -2.48
C LEU A 29 1.57 -17.61 -1.99
N ALA A 30 0.39 -17.27 -1.48
CA ALA A 30 -0.63 -18.26 -1.08
C ALA A 30 -1.09 -19.13 -2.26
N LYS A 31 -1.22 -18.57 -3.46
CA LYS A 31 -1.52 -19.32 -4.67
C LYS A 31 -0.38 -20.27 -5.03
N MET A 32 0.87 -19.82 -4.98
CA MET A 32 2.05 -20.65 -5.26
C MET A 32 2.13 -21.82 -4.28
N VAL A 33 1.86 -21.60 -2.98
CA VAL A 33 1.81 -22.67 -1.97
C VAL A 33 0.75 -23.72 -2.34
N ARG A 34 -0.47 -23.29 -2.67
CA ARG A 34 -1.57 -24.20 -3.07
C ARG A 34 -1.27 -24.98 -4.35
N GLN A 35 -0.43 -24.46 -5.23
CA GLN A 35 0.03 -25.12 -6.45
C GLN A 35 1.23 -26.06 -6.22
N GLY A 36 1.67 -26.25 -4.97
CA GLY A 36 2.80 -27.13 -4.64
C GLY A 36 4.15 -26.61 -5.14
N VAL A 37 4.30 -25.30 -5.32
CA VAL A 37 5.57 -24.71 -5.74
C VAL A 37 6.64 -24.98 -4.67
N LYS A 38 7.84 -25.43 -5.09
CA LYS A 38 8.94 -25.76 -4.21
C LYS A 38 9.32 -24.61 -3.27
N PRO A 39 9.64 -24.86 -1.99
CA PRO A 39 9.98 -23.84 -0.99
C PRO A 39 11.02 -22.82 -1.44
N ALA A 40 12.07 -23.27 -2.10
CA ALA A 40 13.11 -22.37 -2.62
C ALA A 40 12.57 -21.35 -3.62
N LYS A 41 11.56 -21.72 -4.44
CA LYS A 41 10.93 -20.81 -5.40
C LYS A 41 9.96 -19.83 -4.73
N LEU A 42 9.34 -20.21 -3.61
CA LEU A 42 8.53 -19.29 -2.79
C LEU A 42 9.43 -18.19 -2.20
N VAL A 43 10.55 -18.58 -1.61
CA VAL A 43 11.53 -17.64 -1.05
C VAL A 43 12.10 -16.73 -2.12
N GLU A 44 12.52 -17.28 -3.26
CA GLU A 44 13.02 -16.51 -4.41
C GLU A 44 12.00 -15.47 -4.89
N ALA A 45 10.73 -15.85 -5.03
CA ALA A 45 9.67 -14.95 -5.45
C ALA A 45 9.44 -13.81 -4.43
N ALA A 46 9.39 -14.13 -3.13
CA ALA A 46 9.23 -13.14 -2.08
C ALA A 46 10.40 -12.16 -2.01
N GLN A 47 11.64 -12.65 -2.17
CA GLN A 47 12.85 -11.81 -2.23
C GLN A 47 12.86 -10.90 -3.46
N LYS A 48 12.45 -11.41 -4.64
CA LYS A 48 12.32 -10.60 -5.85
C LYS A 48 11.33 -9.44 -5.67
N ILE A 49 10.20 -9.72 -5.03
CA ILE A 49 9.18 -8.70 -4.73
C ILE A 49 9.76 -7.62 -3.81
N SER A 50 10.35 -8.02 -2.68
CA SER A 50 10.90 -7.06 -1.70
C SER A 50 12.08 -6.28 -2.28
N GLY A 51 12.95 -6.91 -3.06
CA GLY A 51 14.06 -6.25 -3.75
C GLY A 51 13.62 -5.27 -4.84
N ALA A 52 12.50 -5.54 -5.51
CA ALA A 52 11.92 -4.61 -6.49
C ALA A 52 11.30 -3.35 -5.85
N HIS A 53 10.97 -3.41 -4.54
CA HIS A 53 10.31 -2.34 -3.79
C HIS A 53 10.98 -2.12 -2.41
N PRO A 54 12.26 -1.76 -2.35
CA PRO A 54 13.05 -1.76 -1.11
C PRO A 54 12.55 -0.78 -0.03
N ALA A 55 11.85 0.28 -0.43
CA ALA A 55 11.26 1.25 0.50
C ALA A 55 9.93 0.80 1.12
N MET A 56 9.42 -0.39 0.77
CA MET A 56 8.11 -0.87 1.24
C MET A 56 8.27 -1.92 2.34
N ALA A 57 8.35 -1.49 3.60
CA ALA A 57 8.53 -2.36 4.77
C ALA A 57 7.57 -3.58 4.83
N PRO A 58 6.27 -3.48 4.49
CA PRO A 58 5.40 -4.66 4.50
C PRO A 58 5.82 -5.76 3.52
N LEU A 59 6.44 -5.42 2.38
CA LEU A 59 6.94 -6.41 1.42
C LEU A 59 8.21 -7.11 1.93
N TRP A 60 9.06 -6.37 2.65
CA TRP A 60 10.21 -6.96 3.35
C TRP A 60 9.72 -7.94 4.42
N HIS A 61 8.77 -7.55 5.27
CA HIS A 61 8.18 -8.43 6.28
C HIS A 61 7.58 -9.70 5.65
N LEU A 62 6.83 -9.56 4.56
CA LEU A 62 6.27 -10.69 3.82
C LEU A 62 7.36 -11.65 3.31
N SER A 63 8.51 -11.11 2.88
CA SER A 63 9.67 -11.91 2.46
C SER A 63 10.28 -12.69 3.62
N GLN A 64 10.44 -12.09 4.81
CA GLN A 64 10.93 -12.79 6.01
C GLN A 64 9.98 -13.90 6.45
N LEU A 65 8.69 -13.62 6.53
CA LEU A 65 7.65 -14.58 6.87
C LEU A 65 7.64 -15.77 5.90
N THR A 66 7.79 -15.50 4.59
CA THR A 66 7.86 -16.55 3.59
C THR A 66 9.10 -17.43 3.77
N ARG A 67 10.26 -16.82 4.06
CA ARG A 67 11.52 -17.54 4.31
C ARG A 67 11.42 -18.44 5.54
N GLU A 68 10.80 -17.96 6.61
CA GLU A 68 10.64 -18.70 7.86
C GLU A 68 9.76 -19.94 7.69
N PHE A 69 8.65 -19.83 6.98
CA PHE A 69 7.65 -20.89 6.88
C PHE A 69 7.61 -21.62 5.54
N ALA A 70 8.54 -21.38 4.62
CA ALA A 70 8.53 -21.96 3.27
C ALA A 70 8.44 -23.49 3.27
N GLN A 71 9.06 -24.17 4.24
CA GLN A 71 9.04 -25.63 4.40
C GLN A 71 7.76 -26.16 5.06
N GLN A 72 6.87 -25.30 5.52
CA GLN A 72 5.68 -25.62 6.28
C GLN A 72 4.43 -25.02 5.62
N PRO A 73 3.90 -25.62 4.51
CA PRO A 73 2.85 -25.03 3.68
C PRO A 73 1.62 -24.57 4.44
N SER A 74 1.13 -25.37 5.40
CA SER A 74 -0.04 -25.03 6.20
C SER A 74 0.22 -23.81 7.10
N LYS A 75 1.38 -23.74 7.75
CA LYS A 75 1.78 -22.59 8.57
C LYS A 75 1.95 -21.35 7.71
N LEU A 76 2.62 -21.48 6.56
CA LEU A 76 2.78 -20.34 5.64
C LEU A 76 1.41 -19.79 5.19
N LEU A 77 0.46 -20.64 4.80
CA LEU A 77 -0.89 -20.20 4.45
C LEU A 77 -1.60 -19.49 5.59
N THR A 78 -1.47 -19.98 6.81
CA THR A 78 -2.05 -19.33 8.00
C THR A 78 -1.40 -17.98 8.27
N SER A 79 -0.07 -17.90 8.23
CA SER A 79 0.67 -16.65 8.43
C SER A 79 0.39 -15.62 7.32
N LEU A 80 0.22 -16.04 6.07
CA LEU A 80 -0.19 -15.14 4.98
C LEU A 80 -1.60 -14.59 5.17
N ARG A 81 -2.54 -15.39 5.70
CA ARG A 81 -3.90 -14.90 6.04
C ARG A 81 -3.84 -13.90 7.18
N GLN A 82 -3.08 -14.22 8.24
CA GLN A 82 -2.90 -13.31 9.38
C GLN A 82 -2.26 -12.01 8.94
N PHE A 83 -1.19 -12.06 8.15
CA PHE A 83 -0.57 -10.86 7.56
C PHE A 83 -1.58 -9.97 6.82
N LEU A 84 -2.50 -10.56 6.04
CA LEU A 84 -3.54 -9.80 5.34
C LEU A 84 -4.56 -9.16 6.29
N ALA A 85 -4.95 -9.88 7.34
CA ALA A 85 -5.86 -9.37 8.36
C ALA A 85 -5.22 -8.24 9.16
N ASP A 86 -3.97 -8.41 9.58
CA ASP A 86 -3.21 -7.40 10.32
C ASP A 86 -2.97 -6.14 9.47
N LEU A 87 -2.63 -6.32 8.19
CA LEU A 87 -2.45 -5.21 7.26
C LEU A 87 -3.72 -4.35 7.15
N GLU A 88 -4.90 -4.98 7.11
CA GLU A 88 -6.18 -4.26 7.06
C GLU A 88 -6.45 -3.54 8.39
N THR A 89 -6.39 -4.27 9.50
CA THR A 89 -6.66 -3.74 10.85
C THR A 89 -5.73 -2.55 11.17
N HIS A 90 -4.42 -2.71 10.94
CA HIS A 90 -3.46 -1.65 11.22
C HIS A 90 -3.63 -0.46 10.27
N THR A 91 -4.02 -0.69 9.01
CA THR A 91 -4.31 0.40 8.08
C THR A 91 -5.54 1.19 8.53
N GLU A 92 -6.62 0.53 8.95
CA GLU A 92 -7.81 1.20 9.48
C GLU A 92 -7.51 2.00 10.75
N ALA A 93 -6.77 1.42 11.70
CA ALA A 93 -6.34 2.10 12.91
C ALA A 93 -5.48 3.34 12.58
N ALA A 94 -4.51 3.20 11.68
CA ALA A 94 -3.65 4.31 11.27
C ALA A 94 -4.44 5.44 10.57
N VAL A 95 -5.42 5.10 9.73
CA VAL A 95 -6.32 6.07 9.10
C VAL A 95 -7.13 6.82 10.16
N SER A 96 -7.70 6.10 11.14
CA SER A 96 -8.51 6.71 12.19
C SER A 96 -7.68 7.63 13.09
N HIS A 97 -6.52 7.19 13.54
CA HIS A 97 -5.60 8.01 14.31
C HIS A 97 -5.14 9.25 13.52
N ALA A 98 -4.75 9.07 12.26
CA ALA A 98 -4.36 10.20 11.42
C ALA A 98 -5.51 11.20 11.26
N ALA A 99 -6.74 10.73 11.02
CA ALA A 99 -7.91 11.59 10.90
C ALA A 99 -8.20 12.39 12.17
N GLU A 100 -7.94 11.80 13.35
CA GLU A 100 -8.09 12.48 14.65
C GLU A 100 -7.00 13.53 14.89
N TRP A 101 -5.76 13.23 14.50
CA TRP A 101 -4.61 14.10 14.73
C TRP A 101 -4.47 15.23 13.72
N LEU A 102 -5.07 15.12 12.52
CA LEU A 102 -5.02 16.17 11.52
C LEU A 102 -5.54 17.50 12.10
N PRO A 103 -4.75 18.60 12.04
CA PRO A 103 -5.23 19.92 12.47
C PRO A 103 -6.32 20.42 11.52
N GLU A 104 -7.19 21.28 11.98
CA GLU A 104 -8.07 22.07 11.11
C GLU A 104 -7.26 23.12 10.35
N GLY A 105 -7.77 23.52 9.17
CA GLY A 105 -7.18 24.56 8.33
C GLY A 105 -6.46 24.01 7.12
N ARG A 106 -5.43 24.73 6.68
CA ARG A 106 -4.72 24.44 5.42
C ARG A 106 -3.57 23.46 5.65
N ILE A 107 -3.57 22.34 4.90
CA ILE A 107 -2.58 21.27 5.01
C ILE A 107 -1.91 21.05 3.66
N LEU A 108 -0.59 21.27 3.59
CA LEU A 108 0.22 20.98 2.41
C LEU A 108 0.58 19.49 2.38
N THR A 109 0.42 18.87 1.22
CA THR A 109 0.85 17.48 0.99
C THR A 109 1.52 17.32 -0.36
N HIS A 110 2.40 16.31 -0.45
CA HIS A 110 3.15 15.95 -1.63
C HIS A 110 2.91 14.47 -1.96
N SER A 111 2.86 14.14 -3.27
CA SER A 111 2.64 12.78 -3.77
C SER A 111 1.27 12.19 -3.39
N PHE A 112 1.06 10.89 -3.63
CA PHE A 112 -0.19 10.18 -3.33
C PHE A 112 0.03 9.13 -2.23
N SER A 113 -0.53 9.38 -1.06
CA SER A 113 -0.65 8.37 -0.01
C SER A 113 -2.11 7.94 0.13
N SER A 114 -2.39 6.66 -0.09
CA SER A 114 -3.75 6.11 0.09
C SER A 114 -4.23 6.19 1.55
N LEU A 115 -3.31 6.13 2.51
CA LEU A 115 -3.61 6.30 3.93
C LEU A 115 -4.02 7.75 4.22
N LEU A 116 -3.22 8.72 3.77
CA LEU A 116 -3.54 10.14 3.95
C LEU A 116 -4.83 10.52 3.22
N PHE A 117 -5.04 10.05 1.99
CA PHE A 117 -6.30 10.26 1.28
C PHE A 117 -7.50 9.83 2.13
N ARG A 118 -7.45 8.62 2.69
CA ARG A 118 -8.52 8.09 3.55
C ARG A 118 -8.67 8.89 4.84
N ALA A 119 -7.56 9.30 5.46
CA ALA A 119 -7.58 10.12 6.67
C ALA A 119 -8.21 11.51 6.41
N PHE A 120 -7.89 12.16 5.30
CA PHE A 120 -8.51 13.43 4.91
C PHE A 120 -10.02 13.27 4.68
N VAL A 121 -10.43 12.23 3.96
CA VAL A 121 -11.85 11.94 3.73
C VAL A 121 -12.58 11.70 5.06
N GLN A 122 -12.02 10.88 5.93
CA GLN A 122 -12.62 10.56 7.23
C GLN A 122 -12.69 11.79 8.14
N ALA A 123 -11.63 12.61 8.20
CA ALA A 123 -11.61 13.83 9.00
C ALA A 123 -12.66 14.84 8.51
N ASN A 124 -12.77 15.03 7.19
CA ASN A 124 -13.78 15.89 6.58
C ASN A 124 -15.21 15.40 6.86
N GLN A 125 -15.45 14.07 6.77
CA GLN A 125 -16.75 13.46 7.10
C GLN A 125 -17.12 13.62 8.58
N LYS A 126 -16.13 13.68 9.47
CA LYS A 126 -16.31 14.00 10.92
C LYS A 126 -16.49 15.49 11.20
N GLY A 127 -16.56 16.33 10.16
CA GLY A 127 -16.83 17.76 10.28
C GLY A 127 -15.59 18.63 10.49
N LYS A 128 -14.35 18.09 10.41
CA LYS A 128 -13.15 18.93 10.45
C LYS A 128 -13.07 19.84 9.23
N ARG A 129 -12.79 21.11 9.45
CA ARG A 129 -12.64 22.12 8.40
C ARG A 129 -11.22 22.04 7.82
N LEU A 130 -11.08 21.30 6.70
CA LEU A 130 -9.81 21.07 6.02
C LEU A 130 -9.78 21.80 4.68
N GLU A 131 -8.62 22.32 4.30
CA GLU A 131 -8.26 22.74 2.96
C GLU A 131 -6.95 22.07 2.58
N ILE A 132 -6.99 21.08 1.65
CA ILE A 132 -5.79 20.32 1.30
C ILE A 132 -5.10 20.98 0.10
N VAL A 133 -3.86 21.35 0.27
CA VAL A 133 -3.02 21.87 -0.81
C VAL A 133 -2.12 20.75 -1.31
N CYS A 134 -2.38 20.27 -2.52
CA CYS A 134 -1.59 19.22 -3.16
C CYS A 134 -0.58 19.87 -4.12
N THR A 135 0.71 19.53 -4.02
CA THR A 135 1.66 19.83 -5.10
C THR A 135 1.42 18.91 -6.29
N VAL A 136 1.81 19.30 -7.49
CA VAL A 136 1.70 18.45 -8.70
C VAL A 136 2.47 17.14 -8.52
N SER A 137 3.61 17.19 -7.84
CA SER A 137 4.48 16.05 -7.55
C SER A 137 5.11 15.46 -8.81
N LEU A 138 5.88 16.28 -9.54
CA LEU A 138 6.63 15.85 -10.72
C LEU A 138 7.81 14.95 -10.33
N PRO A 139 8.24 14.02 -11.21
CA PRO A 139 7.75 13.82 -12.59
C PRO A 139 6.47 12.94 -12.69
N GLY A 140 6.04 12.26 -11.64
CA GLY A 140 4.95 11.28 -11.68
C GLY A 140 3.55 11.90 -11.71
N GLY A 141 3.38 13.13 -11.22
CA GLY A 141 2.08 13.81 -11.17
C GLY A 141 1.10 13.20 -10.15
N GLU A 142 1.61 12.50 -9.13
CA GLU A 142 0.79 11.78 -8.15
C GLU A 142 -0.13 12.72 -7.36
N GLY A 143 0.31 13.96 -7.12
CA GLY A 143 -0.51 14.96 -6.45
C GLY A 143 -1.75 15.36 -7.25
N ILE A 144 -1.68 15.32 -8.59
CA ILE A 144 -2.86 15.52 -9.45
C ILE A 144 -3.90 14.41 -9.19
N ALA A 145 -3.45 13.17 -9.08
CA ALA A 145 -4.32 12.04 -8.80
C ALA A 145 -4.95 12.15 -7.40
N LEU A 146 -4.18 12.59 -6.40
CA LEU A 146 -4.67 12.85 -5.04
C LEU A 146 -5.73 13.97 -5.06
N ALA A 147 -5.44 15.10 -5.66
CA ALA A 147 -6.36 16.24 -5.73
C ALA A 147 -7.67 15.85 -6.41
N LYS A 148 -7.64 15.14 -7.54
CA LYS A 148 -8.84 14.62 -8.21
C LYS A 148 -9.66 13.69 -7.32
N SER A 149 -8.99 12.83 -6.54
CA SER A 149 -9.66 11.87 -5.63
C SER A 149 -10.31 12.60 -4.46
N LEU A 150 -9.63 13.58 -3.87
CA LEU A 150 -10.16 14.41 -2.79
C LEU A 150 -11.37 15.23 -3.25
N ALA A 151 -11.30 15.89 -4.42
CA ALA A 151 -12.41 16.64 -5.01
C ALA A 151 -13.64 15.75 -5.24
N LYS A 152 -13.46 14.53 -5.76
CA LYS A 152 -14.56 13.55 -5.91
C LYS A 152 -15.18 13.17 -4.56
N SER A 153 -14.40 13.16 -3.49
CA SER A 153 -14.84 12.86 -2.12
C SER A 153 -15.35 14.11 -1.38
N LYS A 154 -15.52 15.24 -2.07
CA LYS A 154 -16.01 16.52 -1.51
C LYS A 154 -15.13 17.07 -0.38
N VAL A 155 -13.83 16.77 -0.40
CA VAL A 155 -12.83 17.39 0.46
C VAL A 155 -12.31 18.64 -0.24
N PRO A 156 -12.32 19.83 0.41
CA PRO A 156 -11.76 21.04 -0.17
C PRO A 156 -10.27 20.84 -0.53
N VAL A 157 -9.91 21.09 -1.77
CA VAL A 157 -8.57 20.84 -2.28
C VAL A 157 -8.12 21.88 -3.29
N MET A 158 -6.85 22.27 -3.22
CA MET A 158 -6.16 23.11 -4.19
C MET A 158 -4.98 22.35 -4.76
N LEU A 159 -4.73 22.49 -6.06
CA LEU A 159 -3.54 21.97 -6.72
C LEU A 159 -2.58 23.13 -7.02
N VAL A 160 -1.33 22.99 -6.60
CA VAL A 160 -0.27 24.00 -6.83
C VAL A 160 0.91 23.37 -7.56
N ALA A 161 1.69 24.21 -8.26
CA ALA A 161 2.95 23.76 -8.86
C ALA A 161 3.92 23.31 -7.76
N ASP A 162 4.86 22.44 -8.14
CA ASP A 162 5.96 22.08 -7.24
C ASP A 162 6.83 23.34 -7.02
N LEU A 163 7.22 23.57 -5.78
CA LEU A 163 8.18 24.63 -5.46
C LEU A 163 9.54 24.25 -6.05
N GLN A 164 10.14 25.16 -6.76
CA GLN A 164 11.53 25.07 -7.24
C GLN A 164 12.48 25.66 -6.23
#